data_e481274dad5a9ce92d81544bff0da0be
#
_entry.id   e481274dad5a9ce92d81544bff0da0be
#
_cell.length_a   1.000
_cell.length_b   1.000
_cell.length_c   1.000
_cell.angle_alpha   90.00
_cell.angle_beta   90.00
_cell.angle_gamma   90.00
#
_symmetry.space_group_name_H-M   'P 1'
#
loop_
_entity.id
_entity.type
_entity.pdbx_description
1 polymer ?
#
loop_
_entity_poly.entity_id
_entity_poly.type
_entity_poly.pdbx_seq_one_letter_code
_entity_poly.pdbx_strand_id
1 'polypeptide(L)'
;MREELKEKEVLAMYNVRRIQSYIFKSNAAKEIVGASELIEGIIVNGLKDYRESLEESEKEKYMLDWMQDDAQAFLKAGSPVQMQVLFVGGGNAYVLFRTREICKKVNRYLGKYLLKETYSLNLAIAVIEKTDSYENDYKAINDRMREIKASMPLNQPVGAMPFMAVDSITGYPITKSKEGEYFCTEAYLKRKAFPKSEDEKLFDKMVTEKGSDSTLAVCHIDGNSMGSRIKTEMYQVSDYKEAIPKMRKLSQTISNVFNDMFKDMTKYMEELSVQINPFADHKFYRKIVAAGDDITFVCNAKLALPAVEYFLKNLGEKGEGDSFSACAGIAYFNSHFPFSDAYQVAEACCESAKKRAKREVIAFRQQQKDSNKETNKKEPKIGNFLDFQICTNVRAADLVSYRDRHYTVDQKQFIARPYYVPLIHDEENLNSKNEAYSIERLKKWMKIVNAMPRSKAK
;
A
#
# COMPACT_ATOMS: atom_id res chain seq x y z
N MET A 1 52.07 3.44 -17.33
CA MET A 1 50.88 2.63 -17.66
C MET A 1 49.84 3.03 -16.65
N ARG A 2 48.88 3.89 -17.02
CA ARG A 2 47.72 4.18 -16.19
C ARG A 2 46.82 2.95 -16.29
N GLU A 3 46.64 2.22 -15.16
CA GLU A 3 45.53 1.30 -15.03
C GLU A 3 44.25 2.10 -15.31
N GLU A 4 43.56 1.76 -16.39
CA GLU A 4 42.23 2.23 -16.63
C GLU A 4 41.40 1.77 -15.41
N LEU A 5 41.05 2.73 -14.54
CA LEU A 5 40.09 2.52 -13.47
C LEU A 5 38.82 2.02 -14.14
N LYS A 6 38.62 0.70 -14.16
CA LYS A 6 37.35 0.10 -14.60
C LYS A 6 36.25 0.78 -13.81
N GLU A 7 35.39 1.52 -14.51
CA GLU A 7 34.21 2.11 -13.87
C GLU A 7 33.40 0.99 -13.23
N LYS A 8 33.17 1.08 -11.93
CA LYS A 8 32.49 0.04 -11.17
C LYS A 8 30.99 0.07 -11.43
N GLU A 9 30.42 -1.11 -11.62
CA GLU A 9 28.97 -1.30 -11.70
C GLU A 9 28.33 -0.86 -10.37
N VAL A 10 27.09 -0.37 -10.44
CA VAL A 10 26.35 0.07 -9.27
C VAL A 10 24.96 -0.53 -9.24
N LEU A 11 24.49 -0.82 -8.02
CA LEU A 11 23.12 -1.17 -7.73
C LEU A 11 22.42 0.06 -7.13
N ALA A 12 21.28 0.44 -7.68
CA ALA A 12 20.42 1.48 -7.18
C ALA A 12 19.07 0.93 -6.71
N MET A 13 18.57 1.49 -5.62
CA MET A 13 17.23 1.25 -5.10
C MET A 13 16.47 2.56 -5.06
N TYR A 14 15.29 2.57 -5.64
CA TYR A 14 14.37 3.70 -5.66
C TYR A 14 13.18 3.41 -4.74
N ASN A 15 12.73 4.40 -3.99
CA ASN A 15 11.52 4.31 -3.17
C ASN A 15 10.77 5.64 -3.18
N VAL A 16 9.50 5.60 -3.59
CA VAL A 16 8.62 6.77 -3.48
C VAL A 16 8.11 6.87 -2.05
N ARG A 17 8.28 8.04 -1.44
CA ARG A 17 7.92 8.28 -0.04
C ARG A 17 6.58 8.97 0.12
N ARG A 18 5.85 8.58 1.18
CA ARG A 18 4.59 9.21 1.59
C ARG A 18 3.52 9.22 0.52
N ILE A 19 3.43 8.11 -0.21
CA ILE A 19 2.42 7.92 -1.26
C ILE A 19 1.02 8.22 -0.73
N GLN A 20 0.62 7.62 0.38
CA GLN A 20 -0.69 7.79 0.98
C GLN A 20 -0.93 9.24 1.42
N SER A 21 0.07 9.87 2.06
CA SER A 21 -0.05 11.29 2.44
C SER A 21 -0.19 12.22 1.24
N TYR A 22 0.39 11.87 0.08
CA TYR A 22 0.23 12.63 -1.16
C TYR A 22 -1.17 12.43 -1.74
N ILE A 23 -1.66 11.19 -1.81
CA ILE A 23 -2.98 10.86 -2.37
C ILE A 23 -4.09 11.54 -1.55
N PHE A 24 -4.09 11.33 -0.25
CA PHE A 24 -5.16 11.75 0.64
C PHE A 24 -4.96 13.16 1.23
N LYS A 25 -4.03 13.96 0.72
CA LYS A 25 -3.82 15.34 1.16
C LYS A 25 -5.02 16.25 0.87
N SER A 26 -5.78 15.94 -0.17
CA SER A 26 -6.99 16.65 -0.57
C SER A 26 -8.24 15.86 -0.20
N ASN A 27 -9.36 16.57 -0.04
CA ASN A 27 -10.69 15.97 0.16
C ASN A 27 -11.49 15.86 -1.16
N ALA A 28 -10.97 16.40 -2.26
CA ALA A 28 -11.63 16.34 -3.55
C ALA A 28 -11.41 14.96 -4.21
N ALA A 29 -12.50 14.26 -4.54
CA ALA A 29 -12.45 12.97 -5.22
C ALA A 29 -11.56 12.97 -6.46
N LYS A 30 -11.70 14.02 -7.29
CA LYS A 30 -10.91 14.25 -8.50
C LYS A 30 -9.40 14.31 -8.24
N GLU A 31 -8.99 14.88 -7.11
CA GLU A 31 -7.59 14.97 -6.73
C GLU A 31 -7.06 13.67 -6.11
N ILE A 32 -7.88 12.96 -5.33
CA ILE A 32 -7.52 11.67 -4.74
C ILE A 32 -7.30 10.63 -5.85
N VAL A 33 -8.26 10.51 -6.76
CA VAL A 33 -8.17 9.56 -7.89
C VAL A 33 -7.04 9.94 -8.84
N GLY A 34 -6.94 11.21 -9.21
CA GLY A 34 -5.85 11.66 -10.08
C GLY A 34 -4.47 11.50 -9.45
N ALA A 35 -4.33 11.67 -8.13
CA ALA A 35 -3.08 11.37 -7.43
C ALA A 35 -2.75 9.87 -7.48
N SER A 36 -3.74 8.99 -7.34
CA SER A 36 -3.58 7.55 -7.50
C SER A 36 -3.04 7.19 -8.89
N GLU A 37 -3.65 7.74 -9.94
CA GLU A 37 -3.20 7.52 -11.33
C GLU A 37 -1.77 8.04 -11.58
N LEU A 38 -1.40 9.20 -11.03
CA LEU A 38 -0.03 9.74 -11.14
C LEU A 38 1.02 8.83 -10.51
N ILE A 39 0.68 8.19 -9.39
CA ILE A 39 1.64 7.38 -8.63
C ILE A 39 1.76 5.97 -9.23
N GLU A 40 0.69 5.46 -9.85
CA GLU A 40 0.72 4.12 -10.45
C GLU A 40 1.85 4.02 -11.49
N GLY A 41 2.86 3.21 -11.15
CA GLY A 41 4.02 3.01 -12.01
C GLY A 41 4.96 4.21 -12.19
N ILE A 42 4.90 5.25 -11.35
CA ILE A 42 5.63 6.51 -11.56
C ILE A 42 7.14 6.34 -11.77
N ILE A 43 7.80 5.41 -11.06
CA ILE A 43 9.24 5.13 -11.25
C ILE A 43 9.46 4.55 -12.65
N VAL A 44 8.68 3.54 -13.03
CA VAL A 44 8.81 2.87 -14.33
C VAL A 44 8.50 3.84 -15.46
N ASN A 45 7.46 4.66 -15.31
CA ASN A 45 7.09 5.69 -16.29
C ASN A 45 8.20 6.74 -16.46
N GLY A 46 8.83 7.16 -15.36
CA GLY A 46 9.98 8.08 -15.42
C GLY A 46 11.22 7.45 -16.07
N LEU A 47 11.47 6.16 -15.83
CA LEU A 47 12.55 5.43 -16.52
C LEU A 47 12.24 5.24 -18.02
N LYS A 48 10.98 4.99 -18.39
CA LYS A 48 10.54 4.93 -19.79
C LYS A 48 10.73 6.29 -20.48
N ASP A 49 10.29 7.37 -19.83
CA ASP A 49 10.44 8.73 -20.36
C ASP A 49 11.92 9.10 -20.55
N TYR A 50 12.80 8.67 -19.62
CA TYR A 50 14.25 8.82 -19.79
C TYR A 50 14.75 8.04 -21.02
N ARG A 51 14.37 6.76 -21.18
CA ARG A 51 14.78 5.94 -22.33
C ARG A 51 14.33 6.57 -23.64
N GLU A 52 13.10 7.06 -23.70
CA GLU A 52 12.58 7.71 -24.92
C GLU A 52 13.27 9.04 -25.24
N SER A 53 13.93 9.67 -24.28
CA SER A 53 14.77 10.86 -24.51
C SER A 53 16.14 10.56 -25.11
N LEU A 54 16.52 9.28 -25.21
CA LEU A 54 17.80 8.84 -25.80
C LEU A 54 17.70 8.69 -27.32
N GLU A 55 18.88 8.66 -27.99
CA GLU A 55 18.97 8.28 -29.39
C GLU A 55 18.52 6.83 -29.59
N GLU A 56 17.91 6.51 -30.74
CA GLU A 56 17.32 5.19 -31.01
C GLU A 56 18.33 4.04 -30.84
N SER A 57 19.58 4.24 -31.27
CA SER A 57 20.68 3.28 -31.11
C SER A 57 21.07 2.99 -29.64
N GLU A 58 20.71 3.86 -28.70
CA GLU A 58 21.01 3.70 -27.29
C GLU A 58 19.86 3.05 -26.52
N LYS A 59 18.60 3.19 -26.99
CA LYS A 59 17.42 2.72 -26.27
C LYS A 59 17.46 1.24 -25.90
N GLU A 60 17.96 0.38 -26.79
CA GLU A 60 18.06 -1.06 -26.58
C GLU A 60 19.01 -1.46 -25.43
N LYS A 61 19.91 -0.55 -25.03
CA LYS A 61 20.84 -0.76 -23.92
C LYS A 61 20.19 -0.54 -22.55
N TYR A 62 18.93 -0.08 -22.52
CA TYR A 62 18.17 0.24 -21.30
C TYR A 62 16.97 -0.70 -21.15
N MET A 63 17.12 -1.75 -20.36
CA MET A 63 16.13 -2.81 -20.17
C MET A 63 15.20 -2.45 -19.02
N LEU A 64 13.91 -2.27 -19.31
CA LEU A 64 12.90 -1.79 -18.36
C LEU A 64 11.82 -2.80 -18.05
N ASP A 65 11.55 -3.74 -18.97
CA ASP A 65 10.50 -4.74 -18.76
C ASP A 65 11.04 -5.92 -17.94
N TRP A 66 11.11 -5.69 -16.63
CA TRP A 66 11.62 -6.69 -15.69
C TRP A 66 10.79 -7.99 -15.66
N MET A 67 9.59 -8.01 -16.24
CA MET A 67 8.77 -9.22 -16.33
C MET A 67 9.16 -10.11 -17.51
N GLN A 68 9.51 -9.52 -18.65
CA GLN A 68 9.79 -10.22 -19.89
C GLN A 68 11.26 -10.21 -20.29
N ASP A 69 12.00 -9.16 -19.91
CA ASP A 69 13.42 -9.03 -20.22
C ASP A 69 14.23 -10.19 -19.63
N ASP A 70 15.25 -10.64 -20.36
CA ASP A 70 16.20 -11.64 -19.85
C ASP A 70 16.81 -11.17 -18.52
N ALA A 71 16.53 -11.92 -17.47
CA ALA A 71 16.95 -11.60 -16.10
C ALA A 71 18.47 -11.47 -15.96
N GLN A 72 19.24 -12.09 -16.85
CA GLN A 72 20.70 -12.13 -16.81
C GLN A 72 21.36 -11.27 -17.88
N ALA A 73 20.60 -10.51 -18.67
CA ALA A 73 21.13 -9.75 -19.79
C ALA A 73 22.30 -8.83 -19.40
N PHE A 74 22.17 -8.12 -18.28
CA PHE A 74 23.23 -7.26 -17.75
C PHE A 74 24.48 -8.04 -17.32
N LEU A 75 24.31 -9.27 -16.80
CA LEU A 75 25.40 -10.08 -16.21
C LEU A 75 26.21 -10.85 -17.22
N LYS A 76 25.78 -10.92 -18.49
CA LYS A 76 26.51 -11.62 -19.55
C LYS A 76 27.84 -10.92 -19.86
N ALA A 77 28.90 -11.70 -20.06
CA ALA A 77 30.21 -11.17 -20.47
C ALA A 77 30.07 -10.39 -21.78
N GLY A 78 30.61 -9.17 -21.83
CA GLY A 78 30.54 -8.32 -23.02
C GLY A 78 29.13 -7.75 -23.34
N SER A 79 28.19 -7.83 -22.41
CA SER A 79 26.85 -7.29 -22.61
C SER A 79 26.86 -5.78 -22.86
N PRO A 80 26.15 -5.28 -23.90
CA PRO A 80 26.04 -3.86 -24.19
C PRO A 80 25.06 -3.13 -23.23
N VAL A 81 24.34 -3.87 -22.38
CA VAL A 81 23.32 -3.33 -21.48
C VAL A 81 23.94 -2.33 -20.51
N GLN A 82 23.45 -1.10 -20.53
CA GLN A 82 23.89 0.00 -19.67
C GLN A 82 23.06 0.12 -18.39
N MET A 83 21.78 -0.25 -18.47
CA MET A 83 20.85 -0.22 -17.36
C MET A 83 19.88 -1.39 -17.46
N GLN A 84 19.61 -2.06 -16.34
CA GLN A 84 18.58 -3.09 -16.25
C GLN A 84 17.76 -2.95 -14.96
N VAL A 85 16.44 -2.86 -15.11
CA VAL A 85 15.50 -3.00 -14.00
C VAL A 85 15.46 -4.47 -13.58
N LEU A 86 15.82 -4.76 -12.34
CA LEU A 86 15.83 -6.12 -11.80
C LEU A 86 14.41 -6.56 -11.46
N PHE A 87 13.72 -5.73 -10.69
CA PHE A 87 12.30 -5.91 -10.38
C PHE A 87 11.73 -4.61 -9.81
N VAL A 88 10.38 -4.53 -9.79
CA VAL A 88 9.61 -3.47 -9.17
C VAL A 88 8.55 -4.11 -8.28
N GLY A 89 8.41 -3.64 -7.04
CA GLY A 89 7.40 -4.16 -6.11
C GLY A 89 7.41 -3.43 -4.78
N GLY A 90 6.25 -3.35 -4.12
CA GLY A 90 6.11 -2.72 -2.81
C GLY A 90 6.56 -1.25 -2.77
N GLY A 91 6.36 -0.48 -3.84
CA GLY A 91 6.81 0.92 -3.95
C GLY A 91 8.32 1.08 -4.13
N ASN A 92 9.06 -0.01 -4.36
CA ASN A 92 10.50 -0.02 -4.60
C ASN A 92 10.82 -0.47 -6.03
N ALA A 93 11.94 0.02 -6.58
CA ALA A 93 12.54 -0.52 -7.80
C ALA A 93 14.04 -0.72 -7.58
N TYR A 94 14.57 -1.84 -8.06
CA TYR A 94 15.99 -2.16 -8.01
C TYR A 94 16.54 -2.19 -9.43
N VAL A 95 17.64 -1.47 -9.65
CA VAL A 95 18.19 -1.22 -10.98
C VAL A 95 19.70 -1.37 -10.97
N LEU A 96 20.25 -2.13 -11.91
CA LEU A 96 21.69 -2.19 -12.17
C LEU A 96 22.10 -1.18 -13.22
N PHE A 97 23.25 -0.57 -13.02
CA PHE A 97 23.87 0.36 -13.96
C PHE A 97 25.32 -0.05 -14.22
N ARG A 98 25.75 0.08 -15.47
CA ARG A 98 27.12 -0.26 -15.92
C ARG A 98 28.14 0.69 -15.29
N THR A 99 27.78 1.96 -15.13
CA THR A 99 28.67 2.98 -14.56
C THR A 99 27.93 3.89 -13.58
N ARG A 100 28.68 4.49 -12.68
CA ARG A 100 28.17 5.49 -11.74
C ARG A 100 27.65 6.75 -12.44
N GLU A 101 28.26 7.11 -13.57
CA GLU A 101 27.86 8.28 -14.34
C GLU A 101 26.50 8.11 -15.00
N ILE A 102 26.21 6.92 -15.57
CA ILE A 102 24.89 6.61 -16.12
C ILE A 102 23.84 6.66 -14.99
N CYS A 103 24.12 6.05 -13.84
CA CYS A 103 23.26 6.09 -12.67
C CYS A 103 22.95 7.54 -12.25
N LYS A 104 23.96 8.43 -12.17
CA LYS A 104 23.76 9.83 -11.85
C LYS A 104 22.87 10.56 -12.85
N LYS A 105 23.05 10.31 -14.16
CA LYS A 105 22.23 10.92 -15.22
C LYS A 105 20.76 10.50 -15.05
N VAL A 106 20.49 9.20 -14.90
CA VAL A 106 19.14 8.66 -14.69
C VAL A 106 18.52 9.20 -13.40
N ASN A 107 19.26 9.21 -12.28
CA ASN A 107 18.77 9.71 -11.01
C ASN A 107 18.37 11.20 -11.07
N ARG A 108 19.19 12.00 -11.75
CA ARG A 108 18.89 13.43 -11.94
C ARG A 108 17.66 13.64 -12.83
N TYR A 109 17.49 12.81 -13.86
CA TYR A 109 16.33 12.84 -14.71
C TYR A 109 15.05 12.44 -13.96
N LEU A 110 15.09 11.30 -13.25
CA LEU A 110 13.97 10.82 -12.44
C LEU A 110 13.53 11.84 -11.38
N GLY A 111 14.48 12.48 -10.69
CA GLY A 111 14.15 13.52 -9.73
C GLY A 111 13.40 14.71 -10.36
N LYS A 112 13.85 15.14 -11.55
CA LYS A 112 13.16 16.20 -12.32
C LYS A 112 11.78 15.74 -12.82
N TYR A 113 11.69 14.50 -13.32
CA TYR A 113 10.44 13.91 -13.78
C TYR A 113 9.40 13.87 -12.66
N LEU A 114 9.77 13.36 -11.48
CA LEU A 114 8.87 13.34 -10.33
C LEU A 114 8.37 14.74 -9.95
N LEU A 115 9.28 15.70 -9.84
CA LEU A 115 8.89 17.08 -9.51
C LEU A 115 7.96 17.70 -10.55
N LYS A 116 8.19 17.43 -11.84
CA LYS A 116 7.36 17.91 -12.93
C LYS A 116 5.96 17.31 -12.89
N GLU A 117 5.85 16.00 -12.65
CA GLU A 117 4.57 15.28 -12.71
C GLU A 117 3.77 15.37 -11.40
N THR A 118 4.43 15.56 -10.25
CA THR A 118 3.76 15.48 -8.94
C THR A 118 3.91 16.73 -8.07
N TYR A 119 4.88 17.58 -8.38
CA TYR A 119 5.24 18.80 -7.65
C TYR A 119 5.84 18.59 -6.26
N SER A 120 5.30 17.71 -5.41
CA SER A 120 5.73 17.59 -4.00
C SER A 120 6.16 16.19 -3.57
N LEU A 121 5.99 15.19 -4.43
CA LEU A 121 6.32 13.80 -4.08
C LEU A 121 7.84 13.62 -3.93
N ASN A 122 8.26 12.79 -2.97
CA ASN A 122 9.66 12.57 -2.66
C ASN A 122 10.13 11.20 -3.15
N LEU A 123 11.29 11.18 -3.81
CA LEU A 123 11.98 9.96 -4.24
C LEU A 123 13.24 9.76 -3.42
N ALA A 124 13.29 8.70 -2.62
CA ALA A 124 14.53 8.26 -1.97
C ALA A 124 15.31 7.37 -2.94
N ILE A 125 16.60 7.62 -3.07
CA ILE A 125 17.50 6.89 -3.97
C ILE A 125 18.70 6.43 -3.19
N ALA A 126 18.86 5.11 -3.00
CA ALA A 126 20.07 4.51 -2.46
C ALA A 126 20.94 3.97 -3.60
N VAL A 127 22.23 4.16 -3.54
CA VAL A 127 23.20 3.67 -4.54
C VAL A 127 24.40 3.09 -3.81
N ILE A 128 24.79 1.88 -4.21
CA ILE A 128 26.01 1.21 -3.73
C ILE A 128 26.82 0.71 -4.92
N GLU A 129 28.10 0.42 -4.71
CA GLU A 129 28.91 -0.34 -5.67
C GLU A 129 28.42 -1.78 -5.68
N LYS A 130 28.21 -2.33 -6.87
CA LYS A 130 27.85 -3.75 -7.04
C LYS A 130 29.09 -4.60 -6.81
N THR A 131 28.92 -5.62 -5.96
CA THR A 131 29.92 -6.69 -5.78
C THR A 131 29.48 -7.98 -6.48
N ASP A 132 30.25 -9.04 -6.30
CA ASP A 132 29.87 -10.36 -6.79
C ASP A 132 28.84 -11.06 -5.86
N SER A 133 28.68 -10.58 -4.63
CA SER A 133 27.75 -11.12 -3.64
C SER A 133 26.45 -10.34 -3.60
N TYR A 134 25.37 -10.91 -4.14
CA TYR A 134 24.03 -10.31 -4.06
C TYR A 134 23.55 -10.16 -2.61
N GLU A 135 23.82 -11.14 -1.74
CA GLU A 135 23.41 -11.07 -0.32
C GLU A 135 23.97 -9.83 0.37
N ASN A 136 25.28 -9.59 0.19
CA ASN A 136 25.96 -8.42 0.78
C ASN A 136 25.42 -7.12 0.21
N ASP A 137 25.24 -7.05 -1.11
CA ASP A 137 24.72 -5.88 -1.79
C ASP A 137 23.26 -5.59 -1.42
N TYR A 138 22.42 -6.64 -1.31
CA TYR A 138 21.04 -6.50 -0.88
C TYR A 138 20.92 -5.97 0.55
N LYS A 139 21.78 -6.43 1.45
CA LYS A 139 21.87 -5.94 2.82
C LYS A 139 22.34 -4.48 2.84
N ALA A 140 23.45 -4.18 2.19
CA ALA A 140 24.04 -2.85 2.14
C ALA A 140 23.10 -1.80 1.55
N ILE A 141 22.38 -2.12 0.45
CA ILE A 141 21.48 -1.16 -0.18
C ILE A 141 20.23 -0.89 0.67
N ASN A 142 19.72 -1.91 1.36
CA ASN A 142 18.60 -1.73 2.28
C ASN A 142 19.00 -0.90 3.51
N ASP A 143 20.20 -1.10 4.05
CA ASP A 143 20.74 -0.30 5.15
C ASP A 143 20.92 1.15 4.70
N ARG A 144 21.52 1.34 3.53
CA ARG A 144 21.67 2.67 2.93
C ARG A 144 20.34 3.37 2.68
N MET A 145 19.33 2.64 2.21
CA MET A 145 17.98 3.19 2.04
C MET A 145 17.36 3.61 3.37
N ARG A 146 17.58 2.86 4.45
CA ARG A 146 17.10 3.24 5.79
C ARG A 146 17.75 4.54 6.29
N GLU A 147 19.06 4.68 6.12
CA GLU A 147 19.80 5.92 6.46
C GLU A 147 19.24 7.12 5.67
N ILE A 148 19.09 6.96 4.35
CA ILE A 148 18.55 8.02 3.49
C ILE A 148 17.15 8.41 3.93
N LYS A 149 16.27 7.43 4.18
CA LYS A 149 14.91 7.71 4.65
C LYS A 149 14.86 8.43 6.00
N ALA A 150 15.82 8.16 6.87
CA ALA A 150 15.91 8.82 8.18
C ALA A 150 16.44 10.26 8.09
N SER A 151 17.39 10.53 7.19
CA SER A 151 18.07 11.83 7.08
C SER A 151 17.54 12.73 5.96
N MET A 152 16.81 12.17 4.98
CA MET A 152 16.34 12.92 3.83
C MET A 152 15.33 14.00 4.23
N PRO A 153 15.59 15.29 3.92
CA PRO A 153 14.60 16.32 4.10
C PRO A 153 13.37 16.05 3.23
N LEU A 154 12.22 16.41 3.76
CA LEU A 154 11.00 16.34 2.96
C LEU A 154 11.00 17.49 1.97
N ASN A 155 10.68 17.18 0.72
CA ASN A 155 10.45 18.21 -0.27
C ASN A 155 9.23 19.02 0.16
N GLN A 156 9.47 20.25 0.58
CA GLN A 156 8.41 21.23 0.83
C GLN A 156 8.52 22.26 -0.28
N PRO A 157 7.49 22.38 -1.13
CA PRO A 157 7.42 23.47 -2.07
C PRO A 157 7.59 24.80 -1.36
N VAL A 158 8.16 25.77 -2.06
CA VAL A 158 8.37 27.10 -1.51
C VAL A 158 7.04 27.64 -0.96
N GLY A 159 7.05 28.08 0.28
CA GLY A 159 5.87 28.63 0.94
C GLY A 159 5.34 29.87 0.20
N ALA A 160 4.09 30.18 0.40
CA ALA A 160 3.50 31.39 -0.15
C ALA A 160 4.04 32.64 0.53
N MET A 161 4.31 33.69 -0.23
CA MET A 161 4.58 35.01 0.34
C MET A 161 3.25 35.62 0.86
N PRO A 162 3.30 36.57 1.83
CA PRO A 162 2.08 37.12 2.47
C PRO A 162 1.06 37.69 1.52
N PHE A 163 1.46 38.10 0.33
CA PHE A 163 0.58 38.69 -0.70
C PHE A 163 0.06 37.66 -1.73
N MET A 164 0.44 36.40 -1.62
CA MET A 164 -0.01 35.35 -2.52
C MET A 164 -1.29 34.70 -1.98
N ALA A 165 -2.25 34.44 -2.85
CA ALA A 165 -3.37 33.57 -2.54
C ALA A 165 -2.86 32.14 -2.38
N VAL A 166 -3.37 31.43 -1.38
CA VAL A 166 -2.97 30.06 -1.04
C VAL A 166 -4.14 29.11 -1.13
N ASP A 167 -3.84 27.88 -1.47
CA ASP A 167 -4.76 26.77 -1.36
C ASP A 167 -5.02 26.46 0.13
N SER A 168 -6.30 26.40 0.51
CA SER A 168 -6.72 26.28 1.92
C SER A 168 -6.35 24.96 2.56
N ILE A 169 -6.12 23.90 1.76
CA ILE A 169 -5.81 22.56 2.24
C ILE A 169 -4.29 22.35 2.35
N THR A 170 -3.57 22.73 1.31
CA THR A 170 -2.11 22.47 1.22
C THR A 170 -1.26 23.61 1.74
N GLY A 171 -1.80 24.82 1.80
CA GLY A 171 -1.03 26.06 2.07
C GLY A 171 -0.08 26.45 0.93
N TYR A 172 -0.15 25.79 -0.22
CA TYR A 172 0.68 26.12 -1.37
C TYR A 172 0.12 27.31 -2.15
N PRO A 173 1.00 28.11 -2.78
CA PRO A 173 0.55 29.25 -3.57
C PRO A 173 -0.33 28.80 -4.75
N ILE A 174 -1.38 29.54 -5.00
CA ILE A 174 -2.22 29.37 -6.19
C ILE A 174 -1.42 29.82 -7.41
N THR A 175 -1.25 28.94 -8.38
CA THR A 175 -0.39 29.16 -9.54
C THR A 175 -1.08 28.84 -10.87
N LYS A 176 -2.27 28.24 -10.81
CA LYS A 176 -3.04 27.80 -11.97
C LYS A 176 -4.48 28.29 -11.88
N SER A 177 -5.07 28.55 -13.03
CA SER A 177 -6.50 28.84 -13.19
C SER A 177 -7.04 28.03 -14.35
N LYS A 178 -8.21 27.43 -14.17
CA LYS A 178 -8.93 26.70 -15.22
C LYS A 178 -10.44 26.81 -14.97
N GLU A 179 -11.19 27.25 -15.99
CA GLU A 179 -12.67 27.34 -15.96
C GLU A 179 -13.23 28.14 -14.77
N GLY A 180 -12.51 29.22 -14.36
CA GLY A 180 -12.89 30.06 -13.22
C GLY A 180 -12.50 29.53 -11.84
N GLU A 181 -11.94 28.31 -11.74
CA GLU A 181 -11.39 27.79 -10.53
C GLU A 181 -9.88 28.04 -10.42
N TYR A 182 -9.38 28.16 -9.20
CA TYR A 182 -7.99 28.48 -8.89
C TYR A 182 -7.33 27.31 -8.12
N PHE A 183 -6.11 26.91 -8.53
CA PHE A 183 -5.42 25.75 -8.01
C PHE A 183 -3.96 26.03 -7.68
N CYS A 184 -3.44 25.38 -6.65
CA CYS A 184 -1.99 25.19 -6.53
C CYS A 184 -1.50 24.21 -7.60
N THR A 185 -0.20 24.19 -7.89
CA THR A 185 0.37 23.33 -8.94
C THR A 185 0.09 21.84 -8.66
N GLU A 186 0.17 21.39 -7.40
CA GLU A 186 -0.09 20.00 -7.02
C GLU A 186 -1.55 19.60 -7.34
N ALA A 187 -2.52 20.38 -6.89
CA ALA A 187 -3.94 20.12 -7.14
C ALA A 187 -4.27 20.10 -8.65
N TYR A 188 -3.68 21.02 -9.41
CA TYR A 188 -3.85 21.06 -10.87
C TYR A 188 -3.33 19.79 -11.55
N LEU A 189 -2.13 19.30 -11.17
CA LEU A 189 -1.55 18.09 -11.74
C LEU A 189 -2.39 16.86 -11.42
N LYS A 190 -2.85 16.73 -10.17
CA LYS A 190 -3.76 15.68 -9.76
C LYS A 190 -5.06 15.68 -10.57
N ARG A 191 -5.71 16.83 -10.70
CA ARG A 191 -6.95 16.97 -11.49
C ARG A 191 -6.73 16.72 -12.98
N LYS A 192 -5.57 17.08 -13.53
CA LYS A 192 -5.19 16.79 -14.92
C LYS A 192 -5.06 15.28 -15.17
N ALA A 193 -4.61 14.52 -14.17
CA ALA A 193 -4.45 13.07 -14.26
C ALA A 193 -5.74 12.29 -13.97
N PHE A 194 -6.81 12.95 -13.54
CA PHE A 194 -8.10 12.32 -13.31
C PHE A 194 -8.63 11.71 -14.62
N PRO A 195 -9.04 10.43 -14.63
CA PRO A 195 -9.52 9.76 -15.84
C PRO A 195 -10.78 10.43 -16.39
N LYS A 196 -10.79 10.75 -17.69
CA LYS A 196 -11.95 11.36 -18.36
C LYS A 196 -13.19 10.47 -18.38
N SER A 197 -13.03 9.18 -18.21
CA SER A 197 -14.10 8.18 -18.15
C SER A 197 -14.80 8.11 -16.79
N GLU A 198 -14.25 8.77 -15.76
CA GLU A 198 -14.81 8.74 -14.41
C GLU A 198 -15.65 9.96 -14.09
N ASP A 199 -16.66 9.78 -13.25
CA ASP A 199 -17.51 10.85 -12.76
C ASP A 199 -16.82 11.62 -11.63
N GLU A 200 -16.79 12.93 -11.74
CA GLU A 200 -16.19 13.80 -10.72
C GLU A 200 -16.90 13.72 -9.36
N LYS A 201 -18.18 13.31 -9.36
CA LYS A 201 -19.02 13.12 -8.17
C LYS A 201 -19.11 11.65 -7.73
N LEU A 202 -18.11 10.82 -8.12
CA LEU A 202 -18.16 9.38 -7.87
C LEU A 202 -18.40 9.03 -6.39
N PHE A 203 -17.82 9.74 -5.44
CA PHE A 203 -18.02 9.47 -4.02
C PHE A 203 -19.43 9.85 -3.54
N ASP A 204 -20.02 10.92 -4.10
CA ASP A 204 -21.41 11.30 -3.82
C ASP A 204 -22.41 10.26 -4.35
N LYS A 205 -22.04 9.57 -5.43
CA LYS A 205 -22.87 8.49 -6.00
C LYS A 205 -22.74 7.18 -5.25
N MET A 206 -21.67 6.98 -4.48
CA MET A 206 -21.47 5.77 -3.69
C MET A 206 -22.30 5.71 -2.41
N VAL A 207 -22.92 6.81 -1.95
CA VAL A 207 -23.77 6.80 -0.77
C VAL A 207 -25.08 6.07 -1.04
N THR A 208 -25.70 5.49 0.00
CA THR A 208 -26.98 4.78 -0.16
C THR A 208 -28.11 5.76 -0.44
N GLU A 209 -28.20 6.82 0.37
CA GLU A 209 -29.20 7.86 0.24
C GLU A 209 -28.61 9.20 0.67
N LYS A 210 -28.62 10.16 -0.24
CA LYS A 210 -28.02 11.46 0.00
C LYS A 210 -28.73 12.19 1.15
N GLY A 211 -27.96 12.60 2.14
CA GLY A 211 -28.46 13.30 3.32
C GLY A 211 -28.85 12.40 4.49
N SER A 212 -29.53 11.28 4.27
CA SER A 212 -29.99 10.38 5.34
C SER A 212 -29.04 9.19 5.59
N ASP A 213 -28.43 8.62 4.53
CA ASP A 213 -27.47 7.52 4.60
C ASP A 213 -26.26 7.82 3.71
N SER A 214 -25.51 8.85 4.08
CA SER A 214 -24.33 9.35 3.36
C SER A 214 -23.03 8.77 3.92
N THR A 215 -23.05 7.52 4.39
CA THR A 215 -21.88 6.86 4.98
C THR A 215 -21.07 6.09 3.95
N LEU A 216 -19.79 6.41 3.89
CA LEU A 216 -18.76 5.74 3.11
C LEU A 216 -17.79 5.00 4.04
N ALA A 217 -16.92 4.19 3.46
CA ALA A 217 -15.82 3.58 4.16
C ALA A 217 -14.53 3.65 3.34
N VAL A 218 -13.41 3.95 4.00
CA VAL A 218 -12.06 3.67 3.51
C VAL A 218 -11.63 2.36 4.11
N CYS A 219 -11.19 1.44 3.25
CA CYS A 219 -10.65 0.14 3.63
C CYS A 219 -9.17 0.08 3.24
N HIS A 220 -8.32 -0.30 4.19
CA HIS A 220 -6.90 -0.48 3.99
C HIS A 220 -6.53 -1.91 4.38
N ILE A 221 -5.96 -2.68 3.44
CA ILE A 221 -5.54 -4.07 3.61
C ILE A 221 -4.04 -4.13 3.36
N ASP A 222 -3.29 -4.77 4.25
CA ASP A 222 -1.84 -4.87 4.13
C ASP A 222 -1.36 -6.27 4.54
N GLY A 223 -0.55 -6.88 3.71
CA GLY A 223 -0.03 -8.23 3.90
C GLY A 223 0.82 -8.37 5.15
N ASN A 224 0.69 -9.53 5.82
CA ASN A 224 1.44 -9.81 7.03
C ASN A 224 2.86 -10.26 6.71
N SER A 225 3.85 -9.52 7.24
CA SER A 225 5.28 -9.90 7.21
C SER A 225 5.88 -10.11 5.81
N MET A 226 5.30 -9.50 4.75
CA MET A 226 5.81 -9.67 3.37
C MET A 226 7.26 -9.21 3.24
N GLY A 227 7.62 -8.07 3.82
CA GLY A 227 9.00 -7.59 3.83
C GLY A 227 9.98 -8.53 4.55
N SER A 228 9.56 -9.18 5.65
CA SER A 228 10.38 -10.17 6.35
C SER A 228 10.55 -11.43 5.54
N ARG A 229 9.49 -11.89 4.87
CA ARG A 229 9.51 -13.06 3.97
C ARG A 229 10.49 -12.84 2.81
N ILE A 230 10.35 -11.73 2.09
CA ILE A 230 11.28 -11.36 1.02
C ILE A 230 12.72 -11.34 1.54
N LYS A 231 12.95 -10.75 2.71
CA LYS A 231 14.27 -10.67 3.32
C LYS A 231 14.86 -12.03 3.62
N THR A 232 14.09 -12.93 4.25
CA THR A 232 14.54 -14.29 4.58
C THR A 232 14.88 -15.07 3.32
N GLU A 233 14.06 -14.99 2.29
CA GLU A 233 14.29 -15.66 1.00
C GLU A 233 15.54 -15.14 0.28
N MET A 234 15.79 -13.82 0.35
CA MET A 234 16.88 -13.19 -0.40
C MET A 234 18.23 -13.23 0.33
N TYR A 235 18.24 -13.34 1.66
CA TYR A 235 19.49 -13.53 2.43
C TYR A 235 20.10 -14.94 2.29
N GLN A 236 19.39 -15.86 1.66
CA GLN A 236 19.89 -17.22 1.38
C GLN A 236 20.51 -17.34 -0.02
N VAL A 237 20.53 -16.25 -0.81
CA VAL A 237 20.99 -16.27 -2.20
C VAL A 237 22.22 -15.39 -2.35
N SER A 238 23.36 -16.01 -2.65
CA SER A 238 24.64 -15.29 -2.76
C SER A 238 24.92 -14.73 -4.16
N ASP A 239 24.41 -15.37 -5.22
CA ASP A 239 24.69 -15.03 -6.62
C ASP A 239 23.54 -14.22 -7.25
N TYR A 240 23.91 -13.17 -8.00
CA TYR A 240 22.96 -12.36 -8.78
C TYR A 240 22.18 -13.18 -9.82
N LYS A 241 22.81 -14.19 -10.42
CA LYS A 241 22.15 -15.03 -11.45
C LYS A 241 20.96 -15.80 -10.88
N GLU A 242 21.05 -16.23 -9.62
CA GLU A 242 19.96 -16.90 -8.92
C GLU A 242 18.99 -15.89 -8.29
N ALA A 243 19.53 -14.80 -7.72
CA ALA A 243 18.76 -13.81 -6.99
C ALA A 243 17.73 -13.09 -7.86
N ILE A 244 18.10 -12.66 -9.07
CA ILE A 244 17.21 -11.87 -9.93
C ILE A 244 15.95 -12.66 -10.32
N PRO A 245 16.04 -13.89 -10.89
CA PRO A 245 14.84 -14.68 -11.19
C PRO A 245 14.00 -14.99 -9.95
N LYS A 246 14.64 -15.31 -8.83
CA LYS A 246 13.95 -15.62 -7.56
C LYS A 246 13.16 -14.42 -7.05
N MET A 247 13.77 -13.22 -7.05
CA MET A 247 13.12 -11.99 -6.63
C MET A 247 11.95 -11.61 -7.56
N ARG A 248 12.13 -11.73 -8.87
CA ARG A 248 11.08 -11.50 -9.87
C ARG A 248 9.88 -12.40 -9.60
N LYS A 249 10.12 -13.71 -9.47
CA LYS A 249 9.07 -14.70 -9.17
C LYS A 249 8.34 -14.37 -7.88
N LEU A 250 9.07 -14.06 -6.81
CA LEU A 250 8.48 -13.73 -5.50
C LEU A 250 7.63 -12.47 -5.57
N SER A 251 8.13 -11.41 -6.22
CA SER A 251 7.40 -10.16 -6.42
C SER A 251 6.12 -10.36 -7.25
N GLN A 252 6.21 -11.13 -8.34
CA GLN A 252 5.06 -11.47 -9.19
C GLN A 252 4.03 -12.31 -8.43
N THR A 253 4.48 -13.32 -7.67
CA THR A 253 3.57 -14.17 -6.88
C THR A 253 2.79 -13.34 -5.87
N ILE A 254 3.45 -12.48 -5.09
CA ILE A 254 2.78 -11.60 -4.12
C ILE A 254 1.78 -10.69 -4.85
N SER A 255 2.22 -10.00 -5.90
CA SER A 255 1.38 -9.07 -6.64
C SER A 255 0.18 -9.76 -7.28
N ASN A 256 0.36 -10.94 -7.88
CA ASN A 256 -0.72 -11.69 -8.52
C ASN A 256 -1.75 -12.16 -7.48
N VAL A 257 -1.31 -12.76 -6.38
CA VAL A 257 -2.22 -13.25 -5.32
C VAL A 257 -3.09 -12.11 -4.79
N PHE A 258 -2.51 -10.97 -4.45
CA PHE A 258 -3.27 -9.84 -3.91
C PHE A 258 -4.17 -9.18 -4.96
N ASN A 259 -3.69 -9.02 -6.20
CA ASN A 259 -4.50 -8.44 -7.28
C ASN A 259 -5.66 -9.36 -7.70
N ASP A 260 -5.44 -10.67 -7.79
CA ASP A 260 -6.51 -11.60 -8.16
C ASP A 260 -7.54 -11.71 -7.04
N MET A 261 -7.09 -11.71 -5.77
CA MET A 261 -8.01 -11.65 -4.65
C MET A 261 -8.81 -10.33 -4.63
N PHE A 262 -8.18 -9.21 -4.97
CA PHE A 262 -8.88 -7.93 -5.09
C PHE A 262 -9.92 -7.96 -6.22
N LYS A 263 -9.61 -8.53 -7.38
CA LYS A 263 -10.57 -8.71 -8.48
C LYS A 263 -11.77 -9.56 -8.07
N ASP A 264 -11.54 -10.67 -7.35
CA ASP A 264 -12.63 -11.53 -6.88
C ASP A 264 -13.48 -10.81 -5.83
N MET A 265 -12.85 -10.07 -4.91
CA MET A 265 -13.57 -9.22 -3.95
C MET A 265 -14.41 -8.14 -4.66
N THR A 266 -13.92 -7.56 -5.76
CA THR A 266 -14.70 -6.55 -6.50
C THR A 266 -15.94 -7.15 -7.16
N LYS A 267 -15.86 -8.37 -7.71
CA LYS A 267 -17.05 -9.10 -8.21
C LYS A 267 -18.06 -9.34 -7.09
N TYR A 268 -17.58 -9.79 -5.93
CA TYR A 268 -18.45 -9.98 -4.77
C TYR A 268 -19.12 -8.67 -4.31
N MET A 269 -18.39 -7.55 -4.33
CA MET A 269 -18.98 -6.23 -4.05
C MET A 269 -20.03 -5.82 -5.10
N GLU A 270 -19.83 -6.14 -6.37
CA GLU A 270 -20.82 -5.88 -7.43
C GLU A 270 -22.12 -6.67 -7.20
N GLU A 271 -22.03 -7.94 -6.80
CA GLU A 271 -23.19 -8.76 -6.42
C GLU A 271 -23.94 -8.16 -5.22
N LEU A 272 -23.23 -7.73 -4.18
CA LEU A 272 -23.84 -7.10 -3.01
C LEU A 272 -24.45 -5.72 -3.34
N SER A 273 -23.90 -5.00 -4.29
CA SER A 273 -24.36 -3.66 -4.68
C SER A 273 -25.79 -3.66 -5.23
N VAL A 274 -26.25 -4.76 -5.81
CA VAL A 274 -27.64 -4.95 -6.24
C VAL A 274 -28.63 -4.78 -5.08
N GLN A 275 -28.22 -5.13 -3.86
CA GLN A 275 -29.04 -4.95 -2.65
C GLN A 275 -29.13 -3.48 -2.19
N ILE A 276 -28.17 -2.64 -2.59
CA ILE A 276 -28.16 -1.21 -2.27
C ILE A 276 -29.02 -0.48 -3.29
N ASN A 277 -28.76 -0.66 -4.57
CA ASN A 277 -29.56 -0.12 -5.66
C ASN A 277 -29.43 -1.00 -6.91
N PRO A 278 -30.48 -1.78 -7.26
CA PRO A 278 -30.43 -2.68 -8.41
C PRO A 278 -30.41 -1.96 -9.77
N PHE A 279 -30.71 -0.67 -9.79
CA PHE A 279 -30.76 0.15 -11.01
C PHE A 279 -29.59 1.12 -11.13
N ALA A 280 -28.56 1.00 -10.28
CA ALA A 280 -27.40 1.86 -10.34
C ALA A 280 -26.60 1.60 -11.62
N ASP A 281 -26.25 2.67 -12.33
CA ASP A 281 -25.38 2.67 -13.51
C ASP A 281 -23.88 2.91 -13.14
N HIS A 282 -23.55 2.87 -11.87
CA HIS A 282 -22.24 3.16 -11.33
C HIS A 282 -21.82 2.13 -10.26
N LYS A 283 -20.52 2.07 -9.98
CA LYS A 283 -19.95 1.22 -8.95
C LYS A 283 -20.01 1.89 -7.59
N PHE A 284 -20.32 1.11 -6.55
CA PHE A 284 -20.32 1.57 -5.16
C PHE A 284 -18.94 1.43 -4.48
N TYR A 285 -17.89 1.29 -5.25
CA TYR A 285 -16.50 1.22 -4.78
C TYR A 285 -15.52 1.83 -5.79
N ARG A 286 -14.36 2.27 -5.29
CA ARG A 286 -13.23 2.74 -6.12
C ARG A 286 -11.91 2.29 -5.51
N LYS A 287 -11.08 1.60 -6.30
CA LYS A 287 -9.69 1.32 -5.97
C LYS A 287 -8.90 2.64 -5.90
N ILE A 288 -8.14 2.84 -4.85
CA ILE A 288 -7.25 4.00 -4.71
C ILE A 288 -5.78 3.56 -4.84
N VAL A 289 -5.37 2.52 -4.10
CA VAL A 289 -4.01 1.97 -4.19
C VAL A 289 -4.12 0.46 -4.32
N ALA A 290 -3.30 -0.14 -5.18
CA ALA A 290 -3.01 -1.56 -5.18
C ALA A 290 -1.54 -1.73 -5.60
N ALA A 291 -0.65 -1.87 -4.63
CA ALA A 291 0.79 -1.92 -4.84
C ALA A 291 1.38 -3.12 -4.07
N GLY A 292 1.46 -4.26 -4.75
CA GLY A 292 1.90 -5.51 -4.12
C GLY A 292 0.87 -6.01 -3.13
N ASP A 293 1.22 -6.01 -1.84
CA ASP A 293 0.39 -6.43 -0.71
C ASP A 293 -0.41 -5.31 -0.04
N ASP A 294 -0.22 -4.06 -0.45
CA ASP A 294 -0.93 -2.87 0.05
C ASP A 294 -2.11 -2.53 -0.86
N ILE A 295 -3.32 -2.63 -0.34
CA ILE A 295 -4.56 -2.34 -1.06
C ILE A 295 -5.38 -1.33 -0.26
N THR A 296 -5.74 -0.22 -0.91
CA THR A 296 -6.65 0.79 -0.36
C THR A 296 -7.78 1.07 -1.33
N PHE A 297 -9.01 1.03 -0.85
CA PHE A 297 -10.19 1.37 -1.64
C PHE A 297 -11.23 2.11 -0.81
N VAL A 298 -12.10 2.84 -1.49
CA VAL A 298 -13.27 3.52 -0.92
C VAL A 298 -14.52 2.81 -1.41
N CYS A 299 -15.49 2.63 -0.54
CA CYS A 299 -16.77 2.01 -0.93
C CYS A 299 -17.93 2.54 -0.08
N ASN A 300 -19.16 2.16 -0.50
CA ASN A 300 -20.33 2.32 0.35
C ASN A 300 -20.13 1.57 1.68
N ALA A 301 -20.56 2.16 2.78
CA ALA A 301 -20.36 1.60 4.12
C ALA A 301 -20.90 0.16 4.27
N LYS A 302 -22.00 -0.18 3.58
CA LYS A 302 -22.61 -1.52 3.63
C LYS A 302 -21.75 -2.60 2.99
N LEU A 303 -20.87 -2.24 2.06
CA LEU A 303 -19.98 -3.17 1.37
C LEU A 303 -18.68 -3.42 2.14
N ALA A 304 -18.24 -2.50 2.98
CA ALA A 304 -16.90 -2.51 3.56
C ALA A 304 -16.58 -3.78 4.36
N LEU A 305 -17.39 -4.09 5.38
CA LEU A 305 -17.14 -5.27 6.22
C LEU A 305 -17.25 -6.58 5.46
N PRO A 306 -18.32 -6.84 4.66
CA PRO A 306 -18.40 -8.05 3.84
C PRO A 306 -17.26 -8.22 2.85
N ALA A 307 -16.85 -7.14 2.17
CA ALA A 307 -15.78 -7.19 1.18
C ALA A 307 -14.42 -7.52 1.82
N VAL A 308 -14.06 -6.84 2.91
CA VAL A 308 -12.80 -7.09 3.61
C VAL A 308 -12.79 -8.47 4.24
N GLU A 309 -13.89 -8.92 4.83
CA GLU A 309 -14.02 -10.29 5.34
C GLU A 309 -13.81 -11.31 4.23
N TYR A 310 -14.48 -11.13 3.07
CA TYR A 310 -14.31 -12.00 1.90
C TYR A 310 -12.85 -12.08 1.46
N PHE A 311 -12.18 -10.93 1.34
CA PHE A 311 -10.78 -10.86 0.98
C PHE A 311 -9.89 -11.67 1.94
N LEU A 312 -10.03 -11.41 3.24
CA LEU A 312 -9.19 -12.05 4.26
C LEU A 312 -9.44 -13.56 4.38
N LYS A 313 -10.69 -14.01 4.25
CA LYS A 313 -11.04 -15.44 4.30
C LYS A 313 -10.45 -16.24 3.14
N ASN A 314 -10.48 -15.66 1.94
CA ASN A 314 -10.09 -16.37 0.71
C ASN A 314 -8.62 -16.14 0.30
N LEU A 315 -7.88 -15.25 0.97
CA LEU A 315 -6.50 -14.93 0.61
C LEU A 315 -5.58 -16.15 0.66
N GLY A 316 -5.80 -17.06 1.62
CA GLY A 316 -4.99 -18.27 1.79
C GLY A 316 -5.14 -19.30 0.67
N GLU A 317 -6.21 -19.26 -0.11
CA GLU A 317 -6.49 -20.19 -1.20
C GLU A 317 -5.72 -19.88 -2.49
N LYS A 318 -5.34 -18.61 -2.67
CA LYS A 318 -4.70 -18.13 -3.90
C LYS A 318 -3.20 -18.41 -3.99
N GLY A 319 -2.54 -18.78 -2.89
CA GLY A 319 -1.11 -19.05 -2.88
C GLY A 319 -0.82 -20.52 -3.11
N GLU A 320 -0.32 -20.93 -4.27
CA GLU A 320 0.12 -22.31 -4.56
C GLU A 320 1.12 -22.82 -3.49
N GLY A 321 0.62 -23.49 -2.45
CA GLY A 321 1.41 -24.02 -1.34
C GLY A 321 1.91 -23.01 -0.31
N ASP A 322 1.76 -21.73 -0.54
CA ASP A 322 2.18 -20.63 0.32
C ASP A 322 0.96 -19.96 0.98
N SER A 323 0.82 -20.08 2.29
CA SER A 323 -0.26 -19.38 2.98
C SER A 323 0.07 -17.89 3.11
N PHE A 324 -0.69 -17.05 2.42
CA PHE A 324 -0.70 -15.61 2.64
C PHE A 324 -1.69 -15.25 3.73
N SER A 325 -1.37 -14.21 4.49
CA SER A 325 -2.28 -13.60 5.45
C SER A 325 -2.15 -12.09 5.39
N ALA A 326 -3.20 -11.40 5.81
CA ALA A 326 -3.24 -9.94 5.82
C ALA A 326 -3.98 -9.41 7.04
N CYS A 327 -3.74 -8.15 7.35
CA CYS A 327 -4.55 -7.38 8.29
C CYS A 327 -5.27 -6.26 7.57
N ALA A 328 -6.42 -5.87 8.11
CA ALA A 328 -7.21 -4.80 7.52
C ALA A 328 -7.70 -3.80 8.56
N GLY A 329 -7.84 -2.56 8.12
CA GLY A 329 -8.49 -1.49 8.87
C GLY A 329 -9.61 -0.85 8.04
N ILE A 330 -10.74 -0.57 8.67
CA ILE A 330 -11.88 0.10 8.05
C ILE A 330 -12.20 1.38 8.84
N ALA A 331 -12.30 2.51 8.15
CA ALA A 331 -12.83 3.74 8.70
C ALA A 331 -14.18 4.05 8.05
N TYR A 332 -15.26 4.03 8.86
CA TYR A 332 -16.58 4.46 8.41
C TYR A 332 -16.74 5.95 8.67
N PHE A 333 -17.14 6.70 7.66
CA PHE A 333 -17.23 8.16 7.77
C PHE A 333 -18.37 8.73 6.92
N ASN A 334 -18.88 9.90 7.31
CA ASN A 334 -19.81 10.63 6.49
C ASN A 334 -19.10 11.20 5.24
N SER A 335 -19.75 11.23 4.09
CA SER A 335 -19.17 11.70 2.81
C SER A 335 -18.56 13.11 2.88
N HIS A 336 -18.96 13.94 3.86
CA HIS A 336 -18.40 15.26 4.11
C HIS A 336 -17.23 15.28 5.10
N PHE A 337 -16.89 14.14 5.70
CA PHE A 337 -15.75 14.04 6.60
C PHE A 337 -14.44 14.05 5.77
N PRO A 338 -13.34 14.65 6.29
CA PRO A 338 -12.08 14.70 5.57
C PRO A 338 -11.54 13.30 5.22
N PHE A 339 -11.30 13.05 3.94
CA PHE A 339 -10.76 11.77 3.47
C PHE A 339 -9.38 11.45 4.03
N SER A 340 -8.53 12.47 4.20
CA SER A 340 -7.21 12.32 4.84
C SER A 340 -7.32 11.73 6.24
N ASP A 341 -8.27 12.21 7.03
CA ASP A 341 -8.46 11.74 8.41
C ASP A 341 -9.09 10.35 8.42
N ALA A 342 -10.06 10.08 7.54
CA ALA A 342 -10.65 8.76 7.38
C ALA A 342 -9.60 7.70 6.99
N TYR A 343 -8.73 8.02 6.02
CA TYR A 343 -7.65 7.13 5.64
C TYR A 343 -6.68 6.86 6.80
N GLN A 344 -6.23 7.90 7.50
CA GLN A 344 -5.33 7.74 8.64
C GLN A 344 -5.94 6.86 9.75
N VAL A 345 -7.25 6.97 9.98
CA VAL A 345 -7.97 6.10 10.92
C VAL A 345 -8.01 4.66 10.42
N ALA A 346 -8.25 4.41 9.12
CA ALA A 346 -8.20 3.07 8.55
C ALA A 346 -6.80 2.45 8.68
N GLU A 347 -5.75 3.21 8.39
CA GLU A 347 -4.35 2.80 8.57
C GLU A 347 -4.04 2.48 10.04
N ALA A 348 -4.47 3.33 10.99
CA ALA A 348 -4.30 3.10 12.42
C ALA A 348 -5.06 1.83 12.90
N CYS A 349 -6.23 1.54 12.35
CA CYS A 349 -6.96 0.30 12.59
C CYS A 349 -6.20 -0.91 12.01
N CYS A 350 -5.65 -0.83 10.81
CA CYS A 350 -4.82 -1.89 10.23
C CYS A 350 -3.57 -2.15 11.08
N GLU A 351 -2.88 -1.11 11.54
CA GLU A 351 -1.77 -1.22 12.47
C GLU A 351 -2.17 -1.87 13.82
N SER A 352 -3.35 -1.56 14.33
CA SER A 352 -3.92 -2.21 15.53
C SER A 352 -4.10 -3.72 15.28
N ALA A 353 -4.65 -4.10 14.12
CA ALA A 353 -4.81 -5.49 13.70
C ALA A 353 -3.45 -6.20 13.57
N LYS A 354 -2.45 -5.58 12.94
CA LYS A 354 -1.08 -6.12 12.83
C LYS A 354 -0.40 -6.31 14.18
N LYS A 355 -0.59 -5.38 15.12
CA LYS A 355 -0.07 -5.52 16.49
C LYS A 355 -0.68 -6.73 17.18
N ARG A 356 -1.97 -7.00 16.98
CA ARG A 356 -2.64 -8.19 17.51
C ARG A 356 -2.06 -9.46 16.89
N ALA A 357 -1.93 -9.52 15.58
CA ALA A 357 -1.35 -10.66 14.86
C ALA A 357 0.07 -11.00 15.36
N LYS A 358 0.93 -9.99 15.52
CA LYS A 358 2.30 -10.15 16.05
C LYS A 358 2.31 -10.67 17.49
N ARG A 359 1.41 -10.17 18.36
CA ARG A 359 1.32 -10.63 19.77
C ARG A 359 0.97 -12.12 19.86
N GLU A 360 0.12 -12.63 18.99
CA GLU A 360 -0.25 -14.04 18.97
C GLU A 360 0.92 -14.94 18.60
N VAL A 361 1.73 -14.54 17.61
CA VAL A 361 2.95 -15.26 17.23
C VAL A 361 3.97 -15.27 18.38
N ILE A 362 4.16 -14.13 19.06
CA ILE A 362 5.07 -14.06 20.22
C ILE A 362 4.59 -14.95 21.36
N ALA A 363 3.30 -14.90 21.69
CA ALA A 363 2.71 -15.73 22.75
C ALA A 363 2.88 -17.23 22.45
N PHE A 364 2.67 -17.64 21.20
CA PHE A 364 2.88 -19.03 20.77
C PHE A 364 4.35 -19.46 20.92
N ARG A 365 5.31 -18.63 20.51
CA ARG A 365 6.76 -18.90 20.65
C ARG A 365 7.16 -19.02 22.14
N GLN A 366 6.58 -18.20 23.02
CA GLN A 366 6.83 -18.28 24.46
C GLN A 366 6.30 -19.60 25.05
N GLN A 367 5.06 -19.99 24.71
CA GLN A 367 4.49 -21.26 25.16
C GLN A 367 5.29 -22.48 24.71
N GLN A 368 5.89 -22.44 23.51
CA GLN A 368 6.77 -23.52 23.03
C GLN A 368 8.07 -23.60 23.85
N LYS A 369 8.67 -22.46 24.19
CA LYS A 369 9.88 -22.42 25.03
C LYS A 369 9.63 -22.98 26.42
N ASP A 370 8.48 -22.63 27.02
CA ASP A 370 8.12 -23.05 28.39
C ASP A 370 7.75 -24.55 28.46
N SER A 371 7.34 -25.13 27.33
CA SER A 371 6.92 -26.55 27.31
C SER A 371 8.04 -27.56 27.12
N ASN A 372 9.30 -27.13 27.00
CA ASN A 372 10.50 -27.98 26.81
C ASN A 372 10.33 -29.12 25.77
N LYS A 373 9.38 -29.02 24.87
CA LYS A 373 9.17 -29.97 23.78
C LYS A 373 9.92 -29.49 22.56
N GLU A 374 11.08 -30.03 22.28
CA GLU A 374 11.70 -30.07 20.96
C GLU A 374 10.75 -30.81 20.00
N THR A 375 9.73 -30.14 19.56
CA THR A 375 8.91 -30.62 18.47
C THR A 375 9.22 -29.78 17.25
N ASN A 376 9.58 -30.41 16.13
CA ASN A 376 9.64 -29.89 14.77
C ASN A 376 8.28 -29.28 14.31
N LYS A 377 7.67 -28.43 15.12
CA LYS A 377 6.42 -27.77 14.75
C LYS A 377 6.77 -26.55 13.91
N LYS A 378 6.24 -26.52 12.70
CA LYS A 378 6.25 -25.36 11.81
C LYS A 378 5.90 -24.09 12.60
N GLU A 379 6.55 -22.97 12.28
CA GLU A 379 6.17 -21.68 12.84
C GLU A 379 4.66 -21.45 12.69
N PRO A 380 4.02 -20.83 13.70
CA PRO A 380 2.60 -20.57 13.62
C PRO A 380 2.33 -19.62 12.45
N LYS A 381 1.36 -19.96 11.64
CA LYS A 381 0.87 -19.07 10.61
C LYS A 381 0.31 -17.81 11.27
N ILE A 382 0.70 -16.64 10.77
CA ILE A 382 0.13 -15.38 11.24
C ILE A 382 -1.32 -15.34 10.77
N GLY A 383 -2.26 -15.15 11.70
CA GLY A 383 -3.69 -15.07 11.39
C GLY A 383 -4.09 -13.77 10.71
N ASN A 384 -5.27 -13.75 10.11
CA ASN A 384 -5.88 -12.54 9.56
C ASN A 384 -6.63 -11.79 10.65
N PHE A 385 -6.48 -10.48 10.70
CA PHE A 385 -7.17 -9.63 11.66
C PHE A 385 -7.78 -8.40 11.01
N LEU A 386 -8.94 -8.01 11.51
CA LEU A 386 -9.69 -6.84 11.07
C LEU A 386 -9.98 -5.93 12.25
N ASP A 387 -9.68 -4.66 12.10
CA ASP A 387 -10.12 -3.61 13.03
C ASP A 387 -10.90 -2.53 12.28
N PHE A 388 -11.78 -1.81 12.97
CA PHE A 388 -12.53 -0.72 12.35
C PHE A 388 -12.86 0.39 13.35
N GLN A 389 -13.17 1.58 12.82
CA GLN A 389 -13.63 2.72 13.59
C GLN A 389 -14.70 3.51 12.83
N ILE A 390 -15.70 3.98 13.56
CA ILE A 390 -16.65 4.96 13.04
C ILE A 390 -16.09 6.35 13.35
N CYS A 391 -15.84 7.13 12.31
CA CYS A 391 -15.24 8.47 12.40
C CYS A 391 -16.34 9.50 12.60
N THR A 392 -16.69 9.79 13.84
CA THR A 392 -17.55 10.93 14.18
C THR A 392 -16.73 12.16 14.53
N ASN A 393 -15.75 12.01 15.44
CA ASN A 393 -14.85 13.08 15.90
C ASN A 393 -13.47 12.50 16.29
N VAL A 394 -13.00 11.46 15.60
CA VAL A 394 -11.77 10.75 15.96
C VAL A 394 -10.70 11.04 14.92
N ARG A 395 -9.52 11.47 15.37
CA ARG A 395 -8.29 11.51 14.57
C ARG A 395 -7.47 10.26 14.84
N ALA A 396 -6.68 9.84 13.86
CA ALA A 396 -5.82 8.65 13.99
C ALA A 396 -4.85 8.75 15.17
N ALA A 397 -4.26 9.91 15.41
CA ALA A 397 -3.36 10.17 16.53
C ALA A 397 -4.02 9.95 17.90
N ASP A 398 -5.32 10.17 17.98
CA ASP A 398 -6.10 10.07 19.23
C ASP A 398 -6.85 8.74 19.37
N LEU A 399 -6.71 7.82 18.39
CA LEU A 399 -7.51 6.58 18.34
C LEU A 399 -7.39 5.75 19.63
N VAL A 400 -6.18 5.57 20.15
CA VAL A 400 -5.94 4.79 21.37
C VAL A 400 -6.58 5.48 22.57
N SER A 401 -6.29 6.76 22.79
CA SER A 401 -6.83 7.51 23.92
C SER A 401 -8.34 7.71 23.82
N TYR A 402 -8.90 7.82 22.61
CA TYR A 402 -10.34 7.82 22.38
C TYR A 402 -10.95 6.48 22.82
N ARG A 403 -10.37 5.36 22.39
CA ARG A 403 -10.85 4.02 22.75
C ARG A 403 -10.76 3.77 24.24
N ASP A 404 -9.68 4.18 24.89
CA ASP A 404 -9.51 4.03 26.33
C ASP A 404 -10.56 4.83 27.10
N ARG A 405 -10.89 6.05 26.68
CA ARG A 405 -11.92 6.87 27.32
C ARG A 405 -13.34 6.35 27.13
N HIS A 406 -13.65 5.82 25.92
CA HIS A 406 -15.02 5.45 25.57
C HIS A 406 -15.35 3.97 25.82
N TYR A 407 -14.33 3.10 25.87
CA TYR A 407 -14.54 1.66 26.00
C TYR A 407 -13.83 1.05 27.20
N THR A 408 -13.39 1.85 28.17
CA THR A 408 -12.83 1.37 29.43
C THR A 408 -13.67 1.88 30.61
N VAL A 409 -14.12 0.97 31.45
CA VAL A 409 -14.85 1.25 32.68
C VAL A 409 -14.18 0.46 33.81
N ASP A 410 -13.86 1.12 34.91
CA ASP A 410 -13.19 0.50 36.06
C ASP A 410 -11.95 -0.34 35.69
N GLN A 411 -11.08 0.22 34.82
CA GLN A 411 -9.86 -0.41 34.28
C GLN A 411 -10.12 -1.63 33.41
N LYS A 412 -11.37 -2.00 33.10
CA LYS A 412 -11.73 -3.08 32.21
C LYS A 412 -12.04 -2.55 30.83
N GLN A 413 -11.41 -3.10 29.82
CA GLN A 413 -11.66 -2.73 28.42
C GLN A 413 -12.83 -3.54 27.85
N PHE A 414 -13.83 -2.85 27.34
CA PHE A 414 -15.02 -3.39 26.65
C PHE A 414 -14.89 -3.30 25.13
N ILE A 415 -13.70 -3.55 24.59
CA ILE A 415 -13.43 -3.55 23.17
C ILE A 415 -13.00 -4.94 22.72
N ALA A 416 -13.73 -5.51 21.77
CA ALA A 416 -13.43 -6.83 21.22
C ALA A 416 -12.53 -6.78 19.96
N ARG A 417 -12.33 -5.60 19.41
CA ARG A 417 -11.46 -5.36 18.24
C ARG A 417 -9.97 -5.40 18.62
N PRO A 418 -9.07 -5.81 17.73
CA PRO A 418 -9.27 -6.36 16.38
C PRO A 418 -9.88 -7.75 16.37
N TYR A 419 -10.73 -8.04 15.37
CA TYR A 419 -11.38 -9.33 15.21
C TYR A 419 -10.51 -10.28 14.40
N TYR A 420 -10.45 -11.55 14.82
CA TYR A 420 -9.85 -12.63 14.07
C TYR A 420 -10.77 -13.01 12.90
N VAL A 421 -10.19 -13.20 11.70
CA VAL A 421 -10.88 -13.66 10.52
C VAL A 421 -10.29 -15.03 10.14
N PRO A 422 -10.99 -16.15 10.38
CA PRO A 422 -10.50 -17.47 10.02
C PRO A 422 -10.40 -17.62 8.50
N LEU A 423 -9.44 -18.40 8.02
CA LEU A 423 -9.45 -18.89 6.64
C LEU A 423 -10.61 -19.88 6.48
N ILE A 424 -11.15 -20.02 5.27
CA ILE A 424 -12.28 -20.93 5.00
C ILE A 424 -12.01 -22.35 5.47
N HIS A 425 -10.79 -22.85 5.33
CA HIS A 425 -10.41 -24.20 5.75
C HIS A 425 -10.00 -24.34 7.21
N ASP A 426 -9.85 -23.24 7.95
CA ASP A 426 -9.44 -23.23 9.35
C ASP A 426 -10.61 -22.94 10.31
N GLU A 427 -11.85 -22.84 9.83
CA GLU A 427 -13.02 -22.52 10.67
C GLU A 427 -13.26 -23.58 11.76
N GLU A 428 -12.87 -24.84 11.53
CA GLU A 428 -13.00 -25.94 12.50
C GLU A 428 -11.92 -25.95 13.60
N ASN A 429 -10.82 -25.21 13.42
CA ASN A 429 -9.65 -25.21 14.32
C ASN A 429 -9.48 -23.95 15.17
N LEU A 430 -10.55 -23.17 15.35
CA LEU A 430 -10.54 -21.98 16.20
C LEU A 430 -10.26 -22.38 17.67
N ASN A 431 -9.16 -21.86 18.22
CA ASN A 431 -8.98 -21.95 19.67
C ASN A 431 -10.01 -21.05 20.38
N SER A 432 -10.39 -21.42 21.62
CA SER A 432 -11.44 -20.74 22.39
C SER A 432 -11.24 -19.22 22.54
N LYS A 433 -9.98 -18.77 22.53
CA LYS A 433 -9.64 -17.34 22.64
C LYS A 433 -9.92 -16.58 21.33
N ASN A 434 -9.61 -17.19 20.17
CA ASN A 434 -9.89 -16.58 18.87
C ASN A 434 -11.38 -16.62 18.53
N GLU A 435 -12.10 -17.66 18.96
CA GLU A 435 -13.55 -17.72 18.84
C GLU A 435 -14.25 -16.53 19.53
N ALA A 436 -13.80 -16.19 20.75
CA ALA A 436 -14.37 -15.08 21.51
C ALA A 436 -14.23 -13.70 20.80
N TYR A 437 -13.20 -13.53 19.99
CA TYR A 437 -12.87 -12.29 19.25
C TYR A 437 -12.93 -12.48 17.73
N SER A 438 -13.74 -13.41 17.24
CA SER A 438 -13.88 -13.67 15.82
C SER A 438 -14.89 -12.73 15.15
N ILE A 439 -14.74 -12.57 13.84
CA ILE A 439 -15.69 -11.83 13.00
C ILE A 439 -17.08 -12.48 13.03
N GLU A 440 -17.17 -13.80 13.13
CA GLU A 440 -18.43 -14.53 13.20
C GLU A 440 -19.21 -14.19 14.47
N ARG A 441 -18.51 -14.04 15.59
CA ARG A 441 -19.14 -13.59 16.82
C ARG A 441 -19.65 -12.16 16.74
N LEU A 442 -18.92 -11.25 16.10
CA LEU A 442 -19.40 -9.90 15.80
C LEU A 442 -20.70 -9.95 15.00
N LYS A 443 -20.74 -10.73 13.90
CA LYS A 443 -21.92 -10.87 13.03
C LYS A 443 -23.14 -11.43 13.80
N LYS A 444 -22.90 -12.40 14.66
CA LYS A 444 -23.94 -12.93 15.57
C LYS A 444 -24.52 -11.85 16.46
N TRP A 445 -23.66 -11.02 17.09
CA TRP A 445 -24.11 -9.91 17.93
C TRP A 445 -24.83 -8.84 17.12
N MET A 446 -24.36 -8.50 15.94
CA MET A 446 -25.05 -7.55 15.04
C MET A 446 -26.47 -8.03 14.70
N LYS A 447 -26.65 -9.32 14.38
CA LYS A 447 -27.97 -9.89 14.13
C LYS A 447 -28.91 -9.76 15.35
N ILE A 448 -28.38 -10.05 16.54
CA ILE A 448 -29.16 -9.92 17.79
C ILE A 448 -29.56 -8.47 18.03
N VAL A 449 -28.64 -7.53 17.95
CA VAL A 449 -28.89 -6.10 18.18
C VAL A 449 -29.90 -5.55 17.15
N ASN A 450 -29.76 -5.92 15.88
CA ASN A 450 -30.68 -5.48 14.83
C ASN A 450 -32.10 -6.04 14.99
N ALA A 451 -32.24 -7.19 15.63
CA ALA A 451 -33.55 -7.78 15.94
C ALA A 451 -34.20 -7.21 17.20
N MET A 452 -33.48 -6.42 18.01
CA MET A 452 -33.99 -5.81 19.22
C MET A 452 -34.81 -4.55 18.91
N PRO A 453 -35.88 -4.25 19.72
CA PRO A 453 -36.49 -2.95 19.68
C PRO A 453 -35.49 -1.84 19.93
N ARG A 454 -35.60 -0.70 19.21
CA ARG A 454 -34.68 0.44 19.34
C ARG A 454 -34.43 0.90 20.77
N SER A 455 -35.44 0.81 21.64
CA SER A 455 -35.36 1.14 23.08
C SER A 455 -34.45 0.18 23.87
N LYS A 456 -34.22 -1.04 23.41
CA LYS A 456 -33.38 -2.06 24.05
C LYS A 456 -32.01 -2.20 23.40
N ALA A 457 -31.83 -1.69 22.17
CA ALA A 457 -30.57 -1.72 21.45
C ALA A 457 -29.60 -0.57 21.85
N LYS A 458 -30.10 0.40 22.63
CA LYS A 458 -29.27 1.42 23.28
C LYS A 458 -28.77 0.87 24.61
#